data_d4f173a9cfbc2ce57da210279ddb28e2
#
_entry.id   d4f173a9cfbc2ce57da210279ddb28e2
#
_cell.length_a   1.000
_cell.length_b   1.000
_cell.length_c   1.000
_cell.angle_alpha   90.00
_cell.angle_beta   90.00
_cell.angle_gamma   90.00
#
_symmetry.space_group_name_H-M   'P 1'
#
loop_
_entity.id
_entity.type
_entity.pdbx_description
1 polymer ?
#
loop_
_entity_poly.entity_id
_entity_poly.type
_entity_poly.pdbx_seq_one_letter_code
_entity_poly.pdbx_strand_id
1 'polypeptide(L)'
;AAAAADAADHGLYGQAAVVEEFAAHARAALDADGVPAGPVAVTSGALDAIERVLAAHLRPGDAVAVEDPGWGSVLDLVPALGLRAVPVGVDDSGPLPAEVERALRAGARALVVTDRAQNPTGASLDAERARELRAVLGRHPDVLLIEDDHGHAIVDLPLHPLAGVTAHWAFIRSAAKAYGPDLRVATLTGDAVTVDRVTGRQRLGPGWVSRLLQRAVLHLWTSDAVDTRAVSRSYGDRRDALIHALAERGVSARGRSGMNVWVPVSDETGAVARLLHAGWAAAPGARFRLETPQGVRLTVSPLSAADIGPLADAVAAAAGPARPVSYG
;
A
#
# COMPACT_ATOMS: atom_id res chain seq x y z
N ALA A 1 -13.73 25.34 -7.29
CA ALA A 1 -14.20 26.31 -8.32
C ALA A 1 -13.91 25.77 -9.73
N ALA A 2 -12.66 25.39 -10.08
CA ALA A 2 -12.31 24.87 -11.42
C ALA A 2 -13.08 23.60 -11.80
N ALA A 3 -13.20 22.62 -10.88
CA ALA A 3 -13.97 21.39 -11.10
C ALA A 3 -15.49 21.64 -11.26
N ALA A 4 -16.02 22.74 -10.68
CA ALA A 4 -17.42 23.12 -10.83
C ALA A 4 -17.69 23.86 -12.16
N ALA A 5 -16.72 24.59 -12.70
CA ALA A 5 -16.83 25.22 -14.02
C ALA A 5 -16.87 24.16 -15.14
N ASP A 6 -16.14 23.08 -15.00
CA ASP A 6 -16.13 21.93 -15.92
C ASP A 6 -17.40 21.04 -15.79
N ALA A 7 -18.18 21.18 -14.72
CA ALA A 7 -19.45 20.46 -14.56
C ALA A 7 -20.51 20.85 -15.60
N ALA A 8 -20.29 21.93 -16.38
CA ALA A 8 -21.13 22.32 -17.51
C ALA A 8 -20.90 21.41 -18.74
N ASP A 9 -19.80 20.65 -18.81
CA ASP A 9 -19.59 19.61 -19.82
C ASP A 9 -20.35 18.34 -19.41
N HIS A 10 -21.62 18.27 -19.75
CA HIS A 10 -22.47 17.09 -19.55
C HIS A 10 -22.00 15.96 -20.46
N GLY A 11 -20.91 15.29 -20.08
CA GLY A 11 -20.41 14.17 -20.88
C GLY A 11 -21.45 13.10 -21.15
N LEU A 12 -21.56 12.71 -22.42
CA LEU A 12 -22.48 11.67 -22.85
C LEU A 12 -22.00 10.28 -22.48
N TYR A 13 -22.89 9.32 -22.31
CA TYR A 13 -22.55 7.89 -22.31
C TYR A 13 -21.83 7.58 -23.63
N GLY A 14 -20.69 6.87 -23.53
CA GLY A 14 -19.85 6.56 -24.69
C GLY A 14 -18.58 7.41 -24.82
N GLN A 15 -18.42 8.47 -24.04
CA GLN A 15 -17.13 9.14 -23.92
C GLN A 15 -16.12 8.25 -23.16
N ALA A 16 -14.82 8.58 -23.33
CA ALA A 16 -13.75 7.88 -22.65
C ALA A 16 -13.96 7.83 -21.13
N ALA A 17 -13.75 6.67 -20.51
CA ALA A 17 -13.90 6.46 -19.07
C ALA A 17 -12.83 7.23 -18.26
N VAL A 18 -11.68 7.49 -18.89
CA VAL A 18 -10.55 8.22 -18.30
C VAL A 18 -10.46 9.58 -18.99
N VAL A 19 -10.31 10.64 -18.20
CA VAL A 19 -10.04 12.01 -18.69
C VAL A 19 -8.64 12.01 -19.32
N GLU A 20 -8.53 12.52 -20.55
CA GLU A 20 -7.29 12.42 -21.35
C GLU A 20 -6.12 13.13 -20.66
N GLU A 21 -6.32 14.32 -20.15
CA GLU A 21 -5.28 15.09 -19.44
C GLU A 21 -4.86 14.41 -18.13
N PHE A 22 -5.81 13.74 -17.44
CA PHE A 22 -5.50 12.93 -16.28
C PHE A 22 -4.60 11.74 -16.64
N ALA A 23 -4.96 11.01 -17.72
CA ALA A 23 -4.19 9.88 -18.19
C ALA A 23 -2.78 10.28 -18.61
N ALA A 24 -2.63 11.40 -19.34
CA ALA A 24 -1.36 11.94 -19.78
C ALA A 24 -0.45 12.32 -18.59
N HIS A 25 -1.01 13.05 -17.60
CA HIS A 25 -0.28 13.43 -16.40
C HIS A 25 0.14 12.22 -15.56
N ALA A 26 -0.79 11.28 -15.33
CA ALA A 26 -0.51 10.05 -14.61
C ALA A 26 0.58 9.24 -15.31
N ARG A 27 0.54 9.11 -16.64
CA ARG A 27 1.55 8.39 -17.41
C ARG A 27 2.92 9.03 -17.27
N ALA A 28 3.02 10.36 -17.42
CA ALA A 28 4.28 11.09 -17.27
C ALA A 28 4.90 10.89 -15.88
N ALA A 29 4.08 10.92 -14.82
CA ALA A 29 4.55 10.69 -13.46
C ALA A 29 5.02 9.23 -13.23
N LEU A 30 4.33 8.25 -13.81
CA LEU A 30 4.72 6.84 -13.75
C LEU A 30 6.00 6.58 -14.54
N ASP A 31 6.17 7.20 -15.72
CA ASP A 31 7.38 7.10 -16.53
C ASP A 31 8.60 7.67 -15.80
N ALA A 32 8.43 8.83 -15.12
CA ALA A 32 9.47 9.44 -14.33
C ALA A 32 9.94 8.56 -13.16
N ASP A 33 9.05 7.73 -12.63
CA ASP A 33 9.34 6.75 -11.58
C ASP A 33 9.81 5.38 -12.12
N GLY A 34 9.98 5.23 -13.43
CA GLY A 34 10.48 4.01 -14.07
C GLY A 34 9.45 2.88 -14.19
N VAL A 35 8.17 3.15 -14.02
CA VAL A 35 7.10 2.16 -14.24
C VAL A 35 6.94 1.92 -15.74
N PRO A 36 6.96 0.67 -16.24
CA PRO A 36 6.88 0.38 -17.66
C PRO A 36 5.64 0.99 -18.33
N ALA A 37 5.77 1.32 -19.62
CA ALA A 37 4.69 1.83 -20.42
C ALA A 37 3.52 0.83 -20.49
N GLY A 38 2.31 1.34 -20.34
CA GLY A 38 1.06 0.55 -20.41
C GLY A 38 -0.17 1.44 -20.43
N PRO A 39 -1.34 0.90 -20.78
CA PRO A 39 -2.59 1.64 -20.72
C PRO A 39 -2.87 2.16 -19.29
N VAL A 40 -3.56 3.30 -19.20
CA VAL A 40 -3.97 3.89 -17.92
C VAL A 40 -5.47 3.68 -17.73
N ALA A 41 -5.84 3.13 -16.58
CA ALA A 41 -7.22 3.05 -16.12
C ALA A 41 -7.35 3.77 -14.76
N VAL A 42 -8.58 4.05 -14.36
CA VAL A 42 -8.90 4.70 -13.08
C VAL A 42 -9.87 3.82 -12.31
N THR A 43 -9.58 3.64 -11.02
CA THR A 43 -10.40 2.84 -10.08
C THR A 43 -10.79 3.66 -8.85
N SER A 44 -11.77 3.18 -8.09
CA SER A 44 -12.29 3.84 -6.89
C SER A 44 -11.36 3.62 -5.67
N GLY A 45 -10.06 3.82 -5.86
CA GLY A 45 -9.00 3.61 -4.88
C GLY A 45 -8.26 2.29 -5.09
N ALA A 46 -7.14 2.12 -4.37
CA ALA A 46 -6.23 0.99 -4.56
C ALA A 46 -6.88 -0.37 -4.26
N LEU A 47 -7.72 -0.47 -3.23
CA LEU A 47 -8.39 -1.75 -2.91
C LEU A 47 -9.36 -2.19 -4.01
N ASP A 48 -10.10 -1.26 -4.61
CA ASP A 48 -10.97 -1.53 -5.78
C ASP A 48 -10.13 -1.99 -6.99
N ALA A 49 -8.94 -1.41 -7.18
CA ALA A 49 -8.02 -1.85 -8.22
C ALA A 49 -7.55 -3.30 -7.99
N ILE A 50 -7.06 -3.60 -6.77
CA ILE A 50 -6.59 -4.95 -6.40
C ILE A 50 -7.71 -5.97 -6.57
N GLU A 51 -8.91 -5.67 -6.07
CA GLU A 51 -10.11 -6.53 -6.22
C GLU A 51 -10.35 -6.88 -7.69
N ARG A 52 -10.40 -5.85 -8.56
CA ARG A 52 -10.69 -6.04 -9.99
C ARG A 52 -9.61 -6.84 -10.70
N VAL A 53 -8.34 -6.58 -10.38
CA VAL A 53 -7.20 -7.31 -10.97
C VAL A 53 -7.25 -8.79 -10.55
N LEU A 54 -7.41 -9.07 -9.26
CA LEU A 54 -7.51 -10.45 -8.75
C LEU A 54 -8.71 -11.17 -9.40
N ALA A 55 -9.90 -10.57 -9.36
CA ALA A 55 -11.12 -11.16 -9.91
C ALA A 55 -11.11 -11.30 -11.45
N ALA A 56 -10.27 -10.55 -12.16
CA ALA A 56 -10.12 -10.64 -13.62
C ALA A 56 -9.18 -11.78 -14.05
N HIS A 57 -8.29 -12.23 -13.17
CA HIS A 57 -7.25 -13.22 -13.50
C HIS A 57 -7.41 -14.54 -12.75
N LEU A 58 -7.96 -14.53 -11.55
CA LEU A 58 -8.00 -15.68 -10.67
C LEU A 58 -9.41 -16.26 -10.54
N ARG A 59 -9.46 -17.50 -10.08
CA ARG A 59 -10.70 -18.24 -9.79
C ARG A 59 -10.74 -18.61 -8.31
N PRO A 60 -11.92 -18.81 -7.72
CA PRO A 60 -12.04 -19.35 -6.36
C PRO A 60 -11.18 -20.60 -6.18
N GLY A 61 -10.43 -20.66 -5.07
CA GLY A 61 -9.45 -21.69 -4.77
C GLY A 61 -8.00 -21.38 -5.19
N ASP A 62 -7.78 -20.43 -6.11
CA ASP A 62 -6.43 -20.01 -6.46
C ASP A 62 -5.71 -19.37 -5.26
N ALA A 63 -4.39 -19.52 -5.19
CA ALA A 63 -3.57 -18.98 -4.13
C ALA A 63 -2.96 -17.61 -4.51
N VAL A 64 -2.94 -16.70 -3.56
CA VAL A 64 -2.33 -15.37 -3.67
C VAL A 64 -1.27 -15.20 -2.59
N ALA A 65 -0.04 -14.94 -2.97
CA ALA A 65 1.02 -14.55 -2.06
C ALA A 65 0.78 -13.10 -1.59
N VAL A 66 0.72 -12.90 -0.29
CA VAL A 66 0.44 -11.62 0.36
C VAL A 66 1.46 -11.34 1.45
N GLU A 67 1.81 -10.10 1.65
CA GLU A 67 2.68 -9.66 2.75
C GLU A 67 2.09 -10.02 4.11
N ASP A 68 2.93 -10.54 5.02
CA ASP A 68 2.57 -10.85 6.40
C ASP A 68 3.68 -10.38 7.37
N PRO A 69 3.45 -9.34 8.18
CA PRO A 69 2.19 -8.62 8.29
C PRO A 69 1.94 -7.74 7.07
N GLY A 70 0.68 -7.59 6.68
CA GLY A 70 0.26 -6.89 5.47
C GLY A 70 -0.98 -6.01 5.66
N TRP A 71 -1.41 -5.35 4.60
CA TRP A 71 -2.59 -4.52 4.66
C TRP A 71 -3.86 -5.34 4.94
N GLY A 72 -4.45 -5.16 6.12
CA GLY A 72 -5.59 -5.95 6.59
C GLY A 72 -6.74 -6.04 5.59
N SER A 73 -7.05 -4.95 4.87
CA SER A 73 -8.12 -4.99 3.85
C SER A 73 -7.78 -5.91 2.67
N VAL A 74 -6.51 -6.11 2.33
CA VAL A 74 -6.11 -7.11 1.32
C VAL A 74 -6.21 -8.52 1.90
N LEU A 75 -5.82 -8.68 3.17
CA LEU A 75 -5.94 -9.97 3.85
C LEU A 75 -7.41 -10.41 3.99
N ASP A 76 -8.34 -9.47 4.16
CA ASP A 76 -9.79 -9.73 4.18
C ASP A 76 -10.35 -9.93 2.76
N LEU A 77 -9.86 -9.16 1.77
CA LEU A 77 -10.32 -9.22 0.38
C LEU A 77 -10.05 -10.58 -0.27
N VAL A 78 -8.84 -11.13 -0.06
CA VAL A 78 -8.44 -12.39 -0.69
C VAL A 78 -9.44 -13.52 -0.37
N PRO A 79 -9.76 -13.83 0.89
CA PRO A 79 -10.77 -14.84 1.19
C PRO A 79 -12.19 -14.44 0.78
N ALA A 80 -12.53 -13.13 0.78
CA ALA A 80 -13.83 -12.65 0.30
C ALA A 80 -14.06 -12.94 -1.19
N LEU A 81 -12.99 -13.02 -1.98
CA LEU A 81 -13.02 -13.47 -3.38
C LEU A 81 -12.98 -14.99 -3.54
N GLY A 82 -13.01 -15.74 -2.45
CA GLY A 82 -12.86 -17.20 -2.47
C GLY A 82 -11.43 -17.66 -2.79
N LEU A 83 -10.45 -16.77 -2.70
CA LEU A 83 -9.04 -17.05 -2.92
C LEU A 83 -8.35 -17.46 -1.61
N ARG A 84 -7.20 -18.08 -1.70
CA ARG A 84 -6.41 -18.52 -0.55
C ARG A 84 -5.18 -17.65 -0.38
N ALA A 85 -5.06 -16.98 0.76
CA ALA A 85 -3.88 -16.22 1.10
C ALA A 85 -2.71 -17.14 1.46
N VAL A 86 -1.52 -16.84 0.94
CA VAL A 86 -0.25 -17.50 1.29
C VAL A 86 0.67 -16.41 1.86
N PRO A 87 1.01 -16.49 3.16
CA PRO A 87 1.80 -15.45 3.80
C PRO A 87 3.23 -15.43 3.29
N VAL A 88 3.76 -14.21 3.13
CA VAL A 88 5.14 -13.90 2.79
C VAL A 88 5.67 -12.89 3.82
N GLY A 89 6.66 -13.27 4.57
CA GLY A 89 7.27 -12.41 5.60
C GLY A 89 7.87 -11.14 5.02
N VAL A 90 7.84 -10.08 5.83
CA VAL A 90 8.29 -8.73 5.46
C VAL A 90 9.32 -8.23 6.46
N ASP A 91 10.44 -7.69 5.97
CA ASP A 91 11.36 -6.87 6.74
C ASP A 91 11.25 -5.38 6.35
N ASP A 92 12.22 -4.55 6.73
CA ASP A 92 12.19 -3.12 6.44
C ASP A 92 12.35 -2.80 4.95
N SER A 93 12.89 -3.73 4.15
CA SER A 93 13.06 -3.61 2.70
C SER A 93 11.92 -4.28 1.89
N GLY A 94 10.85 -4.76 2.54
CA GLY A 94 9.70 -5.39 1.90
C GLY A 94 9.70 -6.91 1.97
N PRO A 95 8.95 -7.60 1.09
CA PRO A 95 8.80 -9.05 1.15
C PRO A 95 10.13 -9.79 0.98
N LEU A 96 10.30 -10.86 1.76
CA LEU A 96 11.50 -11.69 1.76
C LEU A 96 11.56 -12.56 0.48
N PRO A 97 12.61 -12.45 -0.36
CA PRO A 97 12.70 -13.17 -1.64
C PRO A 97 12.58 -14.68 -1.52
N ALA A 98 13.19 -15.28 -0.49
CA ALA A 98 13.11 -16.72 -0.25
C ALA A 98 11.68 -17.18 0.04
N GLU A 99 10.89 -16.36 0.73
CA GLU A 99 9.50 -16.66 1.05
C GLU A 99 8.58 -16.44 -0.15
N VAL A 100 8.84 -15.40 -0.96
CA VAL A 100 8.16 -15.23 -2.25
C VAL A 100 8.41 -16.47 -3.13
N GLU A 101 9.66 -16.89 -3.29
CA GLU A 101 10.00 -18.09 -4.05
C GLU A 101 9.27 -19.34 -3.51
N ARG A 102 9.23 -19.51 -2.18
CA ARG A 102 8.52 -20.60 -1.51
C ARG A 102 7.02 -20.58 -1.85
N ALA A 103 6.37 -19.40 -1.75
CA ALA A 103 4.96 -19.24 -2.04
C ALA A 103 4.63 -19.53 -3.51
N LEU A 104 5.44 -19.06 -4.44
CA LEU A 104 5.27 -19.30 -5.88
C LEU A 104 5.47 -20.77 -6.24
N ARG A 105 6.47 -21.43 -5.68
CA ARG A 105 6.66 -22.90 -5.84
C ARG A 105 5.54 -23.72 -5.22
N ALA A 106 4.91 -23.22 -4.16
CA ALA A 106 3.73 -23.85 -3.56
C ALA A 106 2.44 -23.59 -4.36
N GLY A 107 2.52 -22.93 -5.52
CA GLY A 107 1.41 -22.74 -6.45
C GLY A 107 0.66 -21.43 -6.28
N ALA A 108 1.22 -20.43 -5.62
CA ALA A 108 0.64 -19.09 -5.64
C ALA A 108 0.65 -18.54 -7.08
N ARG A 109 -0.51 -18.07 -7.53
CA ARG A 109 -0.75 -17.58 -8.89
C ARG A 109 -0.66 -16.07 -9.01
N ALA A 110 -0.69 -15.36 -7.87
CA ALA A 110 -0.49 -13.94 -7.81
C ALA A 110 0.41 -13.59 -6.62
N LEU A 111 1.07 -12.43 -6.72
CA LEU A 111 1.80 -11.78 -5.65
C LEU A 111 1.30 -10.34 -5.54
N VAL A 112 0.94 -9.91 -4.32
CA VAL A 112 0.60 -8.52 -4.00
C VAL A 112 1.73 -7.94 -3.16
N VAL A 113 2.33 -6.84 -3.63
CA VAL A 113 3.46 -6.16 -2.98
C VAL A 113 3.13 -4.69 -2.77
N THR A 114 3.55 -4.15 -1.63
CA THR A 114 3.52 -2.72 -1.36
C THR A 114 4.91 -2.12 -1.54
N ASP A 115 5.06 -1.20 -2.49
CA ASP A 115 6.37 -0.64 -2.84
C ASP A 115 6.94 0.27 -1.76
N ARG A 116 6.08 1.14 -1.18
CA ARG A 116 6.47 2.17 -0.20
C ARG A 116 5.39 2.34 0.85
N ALA A 117 5.79 2.73 2.07
CA ALA A 117 4.89 2.93 3.21
C ALA A 117 4.04 1.71 3.57
N GLN A 118 4.60 0.52 3.43
CA GLN A 118 3.89 -0.74 3.69
C GLN A 118 3.09 -0.69 5.00
N ASN A 119 1.87 -1.15 4.95
CA ASN A 119 0.98 -1.20 6.09
C ASN A 119 0.91 -2.65 6.63
N PRO A 120 1.39 -2.90 7.85
CA PRO A 120 1.58 -1.96 8.96
C PRO A 120 3.03 -1.54 9.24
N THR A 121 4.04 -2.09 8.57
CA THR A 121 5.43 -2.04 9.01
C THR A 121 6.18 -0.78 8.57
N GLY A 122 5.64 -0.04 7.59
CA GLY A 122 6.36 1.08 6.97
C GLY A 122 7.52 0.64 6.08
N ALA A 123 7.63 -0.63 5.73
CA ALA A 123 8.65 -1.12 4.81
C ALA A 123 8.61 -0.40 3.45
N SER A 124 9.75 -0.35 2.78
CA SER A 124 9.86 0.16 1.41
C SER A 124 10.91 -0.64 0.66
N LEU A 125 10.59 -1.01 -0.57
CA LEU A 125 11.56 -1.67 -1.45
C LEU A 125 12.77 -0.77 -1.67
N ASP A 126 13.96 -1.34 -1.53
CA ASP A 126 15.19 -0.72 -1.99
C ASP A 126 15.69 -1.40 -3.27
N ALA A 127 16.72 -0.83 -3.88
CA ALA A 127 17.25 -1.29 -5.15
C ALA A 127 17.74 -2.74 -5.09
N GLU A 128 18.31 -3.17 -3.96
CA GLU A 128 18.83 -4.52 -3.79
C GLU A 128 17.69 -5.53 -3.69
N ARG A 129 16.71 -5.28 -2.81
CA ARG A 129 15.53 -6.11 -2.65
C ARG A 129 14.72 -6.21 -3.95
N ALA A 130 14.54 -5.09 -4.65
CA ALA A 130 13.86 -5.09 -5.94
C ALA A 130 14.60 -5.95 -6.99
N ARG A 131 15.95 -5.92 -7.01
CA ARG A 131 16.74 -6.79 -7.88
C ARG A 131 16.55 -8.28 -7.56
N GLU A 132 16.56 -8.62 -6.26
CA GLU A 132 16.34 -9.99 -5.79
C GLU A 132 14.94 -10.51 -6.16
N LEU A 133 13.92 -9.69 -5.91
CA LEU A 133 12.52 -10.04 -6.23
C LEU A 133 12.31 -10.16 -7.74
N ARG A 134 12.93 -9.28 -8.57
CA ARG A 134 12.89 -9.43 -10.03
C ARG A 134 13.53 -10.74 -10.47
N ALA A 135 14.62 -11.16 -9.84
CA ALA A 135 15.25 -12.44 -10.15
C ALA A 135 14.36 -13.64 -9.76
N VAL A 136 13.62 -13.55 -8.67
CA VAL A 136 12.60 -14.54 -8.28
C VAL A 136 11.47 -14.58 -9.32
N LEU A 137 10.84 -13.44 -9.58
CA LEU A 137 9.70 -13.31 -10.49
C LEU A 137 10.04 -13.71 -11.92
N GLY A 138 11.25 -13.42 -12.38
CA GLY A 138 11.72 -13.84 -13.72
C GLY A 138 11.77 -15.35 -13.94
N ARG A 139 11.79 -16.15 -12.87
CA ARG A 139 11.64 -17.62 -12.92
C ARG A 139 10.17 -18.08 -12.92
N HIS A 140 9.24 -17.15 -12.66
CA HIS A 140 7.80 -17.41 -12.56
C HIS A 140 6.99 -16.42 -13.44
N PRO A 141 7.25 -16.39 -14.78
CA PRO A 141 6.71 -15.35 -15.67
C PRO A 141 5.18 -15.34 -15.77
N ASP A 142 4.52 -16.44 -15.44
CA ASP A 142 3.05 -16.58 -15.49
C ASP A 142 2.34 -16.09 -14.24
N VAL A 143 3.08 -15.68 -13.22
CA VAL A 143 2.51 -15.13 -11.97
C VAL A 143 1.96 -13.74 -12.24
N LEU A 144 0.75 -13.46 -11.75
CA LEU A 144 0.17 -12.12 -11.74
C LEU A 144 0.86 -11.29 -10.66
N LEU A 145 1.55 -10.23 -11.06
CA LEU A 145 2.15 -9.26 -10.14
C LEU A 145 1.20 -8.08 -9.93
N ILE A 146 0.95 -7.71 -8.68
CA ILE A 146 0.19 -6.52 -8.30
C ILE A 146 1.04 -5.68 -7.35
N GLU A 147 1.38 -4.47 -7.75
CA GLU A 147 2.12 -3.51 -6.96
C GLU A 147 1.19 -2.39 -6.48
N ASP A 148 1.23 -2.09 -5.17
CA ASP A 148 0.47 -0.98 -4.55
C ASP A 148 1.44 0.12 -4.08
N ASP A 149 1.50 1.21 -4.82
CA ASP A 149 2.23 2.43 -4.47
C ASP A 149 1.30 3.46 -3.81
N HIS A 150 0.72 3.10 -2.67
CA HIS A 150 -0.05 4.06 -1.88
C HIS A 150 0.84 5.06 -1.12
N GLY A 151 2.15 4.81 -1.07
CA GLY A 151 3.16 5.69 -0.49
C GLY A 151 3.51 6.90 -1.36
N HIS A 152 3.04 6.95 -2.62
CA HIS A 152 3.27 8.11 -3.50
C HIS A 152 2.85 9.42 -2.82
N ALA A 153 3.71 10.43 -2.95
CA ALA A 153 3.52 11.79 -2.39
C ALA A 153 3.48 11.89 -0.84
N ILE A 154 3.68 10.79 -0.12
CA ILE A 154 3.85 10.79 1.34
C ILE A 154 5.18 10.16 1.79
N VAL A 155 5.98 9.68 0.84
CA VAL A 155 7.30 9.08 1.08
C VAL A 155 8.32 9.72 0.15
N ASP A 156 9.45 10.14 0.72
CA ASP A 156 10.59 10.71 -0.01
C ASP A 156 11.70 9.65 -0.19
N LEU A 157 11.30 8.50 -0.74
CA LEU A 157 12.22 7.42 -1.13
C LEU A 157 11.98 7.09 -2.60
N PRO A 158 13.05 6.73 -3.35
CA PRO A 158 12.91 6.32 -4.74
C PRO A 158 12.00 5.09 -4.85
N LEU A 159 11.25 5.02 -5.94
CA LEU A 159 10.49 3.83 -6.31
C LEU A 159 11.42 2.84 -7.03
N HIS A 160 11.23 1.56 -6.75
CA HIS A 160 11.95 0.46 -7.41
C HIS A 160 10.95 -0.57 -7.95
N PRO A 161 10.19 -0.25 -9.03
CA PRO A 161 9.07 -1.06 -9.48
C PRO A 161 9.52 -2.43 -9.94
N LEU A 162 8.73 -3.46 -9.65
CA LEU A 162 8.89 -4.83 -10.15
C LEU A 162 8.12 -5.04 -11.45
N ALA A 163 7.22 -4.14 -11.79
CA ALA A 163 6.36 -4.16 -12.97
C ALA A 163 7.11 -4.51 -14.26
N GLY A 164 6.46 -5.29 -15.13
CA GLY A 164 7.03 -5.70 -16.41
C GLY A 164 7.95 -6.92 -16.35
N VAL A 165 8.22 -7.49 -15.18
CA VAL A 165 9.04 -8.70 -15.03
C VAL A 165 8.22 -9.97 -15.36
N THR A 166 6.92 -9.94 -15.07
CA THR A 166 5.98 -11.03 -15.37
C THR A 166 5.10 -10.67 -16.57
N ALA A 167 4.50 -11.68 -17.21
CA ALA A 167 3.63 -11.50 -18.37
C ALA A 167 2.36 -10.72 -18.03
N HIS A 168 1.84 -10.90 -16.81
CA HIS A 168 0.67 -10.18 -16.30
C HIS A 168 1.05 -9.39 -15.06
N TRP A 169 0.80 -8.08 -15.11
CA TRP A 169 1.13 -7.19 -14.01
C TRP A 169 0.16 -6.01 -13.94
N ALA A 170 -0.01 -5.47 -12.76
CA ALA A 170 -0.72 -4.23 -12.48
C ALA A 170 0.09 -3.40 -11.48
N PHE A 171 0.25 -2.12 -11.77
CA PHE A 171 0.81 -1.13 -10.88
C PHE A 171 -0.28 -0.12 -10.50
N ILE A 172 -0.48 0.09 -9.21
CA ILE A 172 -1.58 0.87 -8.66
C ILE A 172 -1.01 2.04 -7.85
N ARG A 173 -1.43 3.26 -8.17
CA ARG A 173 -1.03 4.47 -7.45
C ARG A 173 -2.24 5.21 -6.91
N SER A 174 -2.34 5.30 -5.58
CA SER A 174 -3.45 5.94 -4.89
C SER A 174 -3.24 7.44 -4.73
N ALA A 175 -4.29 8.25 -4.96
CA ALA A 175 -4.29 9.67 -4.62
C ALA A 175 -4.71 9.94 -3.16
N ALA A 176 -5.27 8.95 -2.45
CA ALA A 176 -5.97 9.18 -1.20
C ALA A 176 -5.08 9.62 -0.03
N LYS A 177 -3.80 9.20 0.03
CA LYS A 177 -2.97 9.42 1.22
C LYS A 177 -2.43 10.84 1.31
N ALA A 178 -2.06 11.45 0.19
CA ALA A 178 -1.53 12.81 0.16
C ALA A 178 -2.62 13.87 -0.01
N TYR A 179 -3.69 13.53 -0.73
CA TYR A 179 -4.68 14.52 -1.19
C TYR A 179 -6.05 14.40 -0.51
N GLY A 180 -6.25 13.38 0.30
CA GLY A 180 -7.46 13.16 1.09
C GLY A 180 -8.18 11.84 0.79
N PRO A 181 -8.64 11.14 1.83
CA PRO A 181 -9.20 9.79 1.72
C PRO A 181 -10.53 9.74 0.95
N ASP A 182 -11.25 10.85 0.87
CA ASP A 182 -12.56 10.93 0.24
C ASP A 182 -12.49 11.01 -1.30
N LEU A 183 -11.35 11.35 -1.88
CA LEU A 183 -11.17 11.45 -3.34
C LEU A 183 -11.46 10.14 -4.06
N ARG A 184 -11.18 9.01 -3.44
CA ARG A 184 -11.44 7.67 -3.97
C ARG A 184 -11.03 7.49 -5.44
N VAL A 185 -9.82 7.96 -5.78
CA VAL A 185 -9.20 7.82 -7.11
C VAL A 185 -7.87 7.11 -6.96
N ALA A 186 -7.67 6.08 -7.76
CA ALA A 186 -6.36 5.46 -7.97
C ALA A 186 -6.11 5.27 -9.48
N THR A 187 -4.90 5.57 -9.89
CA THR A 187 -4.39 5.23 -11.22
C THR A 187 -4.00 3.76 -11.22
N LEU A 188 -4.40 3.04 -12.25
CA LEU A 188 -3.95 1.68 -12.53
C LEU A 188 -3.29 1.68 -13.90
N THR A 189 -2.10 1.09 -14.00
CA THR A 189 -1.45 0.73 -15.27
C THR A 189 -1.03 -0.72 -15.22
N GLY A 190 -0.76 -1.32 -16.37
CA GLY A 190 -0.39 -2.73 -16.41
C GLY A 190 -0.12 -3.20 -17.84
N ASP A 191 0.10 -4.49 -18.00
CA ASP A 191 0.06 -5.06 -19.36
C ASP A 191 -1.32 -4.86 -19.99
N ALA A 192 -1.36 -4.84 -21.31
CA ALA A 192 -2.58 -4.51 -22.05
C ALA A 192 -3.74 -5.48 -21.73
N VAL A 193 -3.46 -6.76 -21.53
CA VAL A 193 -4.47 -7.78 -21.24
C VAL A 193 -5.07 -7.56 -19.85
N THR A 194 -4.23 -7.26 -18.85
CA THR A 194 -4.66 -6.99 -17.48
C THR A 194 -5.55 -5.75 -17.43
N VAL A 195 -5.12 -4.65 -18.04
CA VAL A 195 -5.91 -3.40 -18.03
C VAL A 195 -7.23 -3.56 -18.80
N ASP A 196 -7.23 -4.25 -19.93
CA ASP A 196 -8.46 -4.52 -20.71
C ASP A 196 -9.47 -5.37 -19.91
N ARG A 197 -9.01 -6.42 -19.23
CA ARG A 197 -9.86 -7.24 -18.37
C ARG A 197 -10.46 -6.44 -17.22
N VAL A 198 -9.67 -5.58 -16.56
CA VAL A 198 -10.13 -4.73 -15.46
C VAL A 198 -11.18 -3.74 -15.95
N THR A 199 -10.92 -3.05 -17.04
CA THR A 199 -11.87 -2.07 -17.61
C THR A 199 -13.12 -2.75 -18.15
N GLY A 200 -13.00 -3.94 -18.73
CA GLY A 200 -14.14 -4.76 -19.13
C GLY A 200 -15.05 -5.12 -17.95
N ARG A 201 -14.48 -5.55 -16.84
CA ARG A 201 -15.25 -5.80 -15.59
C ARG A 201 -15.88 -4.53 -15.02
N GLN A 202 -15.16 -3.41 -15.08
CA GLN A 202 -15.68 -2.13 -14.59
C GLN A 202 -16.95 -1.70 -15.35
N ARG A 203 -17.03 -1.99 -16.64
CA ARG A 203 -18.21 -1.72 -17.47
C ARG A 203 -19.46 -2.54 -17.07
N LEU A 204 -19.26 -3.69 -16.42
CA LEU A 204 -20.35 -4.54 -15.91
C LEU A 204 -20.93 -4.06 -14.57
N GLY A 205 -20.38 -3.00 -13.99
CA GLY A 205 -20.80 -2.43 -12.71
C GLY A 205 -20.88 -0.90 -12.79
N PRO A 206 -19.99 -0.16 -12.09
CA PRO A 206 -20.07 1.30 -12.02
C PRO A 206 -19.75 2.02 -13.34
N GLY A 207 -19.22 1.34 -14.33
CA GLY A 207 -18.84 1.88 -15.64
C GLY A 207 -17.49 2.59 -15.63
N TRP A 208 -17.37 3.63 -14.85
CA TRP A 208 -16.14 4.42 -14.69
C TRP A 208 -16.11 5.14 -13.33
N VAL A 209 -14.96 5.67 -12.94
CA VAL A 209 -14.84 6.61 -11.83
C VAL A 209 -15.26 8.00 -12.29
N SER A 210 -15.99 8.73 -11.47
CA SER A 210 -16.47 10.09 -11.79
C SER A 210 -15.37 10.95 -12.42
N ARG A 211 -15.64 11.51 -13.60
CA ARG A 211 -14.72 12.44 -14.28
C ARG A 211 -14.49 13.71 -13.46
N LEU A 212 -15.49 14.14 -12.69
CA LEU A 212 -15.35 15.26 -11.76
C LEU A 212 -14.26 14.97 -10.72
N LEU A 213 -14.21 13.74 -10.15
CA LEU A 213 -13.16 13.35 -9.22
C LEU A 213 -11.79 13.22 -9.91
N GLN A 214 -11.73 12.70 -11.13
CA GLN A 214 -10.49 12.65 -11.92
C GLN A 214 -9.94 14.07 -12.17
N ARG A 215 -10.78 15.01 -12.57
CA ARG A 215 -10.41 16.41 -12.78
C ARG A 215 -10.01 17.11 -11.47
N ALA A 216 -10.69 16.82 -10.36
CA ALA A 216 -10.31 17.34 -9.05
C ALA A 216 -8.91 16.86 -8.63
N VAL A 217 -8.60 15.59 -8.82
CA VAL A 217 -7.26 15.04 -8.55
C VAL A 217 -6.22 15.64 -9.49
N LEU A 218 -6.51 15.74 -10.79
CA LEU A 218 -5.62 16.39 -11.76
C LEU A 218 -5.31 17.84 -11.34
N HIS A 219 -6.34 18.59 -10.93
CA HIS A 219 -6.14 19.94 -10.43
C HIS A 219 -5.23 19.99 -9.21
N LEU A 220 -5.39 19.08 -8.25
CA LEU A 220 -4.50 19.00 -7.08
C LEU A 220 -3.06 18.67 -7.47
N TRP A 221 -2.85 17.84 -8.49
CA TRP A 221 -1.52 17.50 -8.98
C TRP A 221 -0.82 18.65 -9.72
N THR A 222 -1.60 19.48 -10.42
CA THR A 222 -1.06 20.53 -11.31
C THR A 222 -1.02 21.93 -10.70
N SER A 223 -1.70 22.16 -9.57
CA SER A 223 -1.85 23.47 -8.95
C SER A 223 -0.94 23.71 -7.77
N ASP A 224 -0.06 22.76 -7.41
CA ASP A 224 0.78 22.79 -6.20
C ASP A 224 -0.02 23.12 -4.91
N ALA A 225 -1.33 22.82 -4.91
CA ALA A 225 -2.21 23.09 -3.77
C ALA A 225 -1.84 22.30 -2.52
N VAL A 226 -1.08 21.20 -2.69
CA VAL A 226 -0.55 20.37 -1.61
C VAL A 226 0.95 20.24 -1.78
N ASP A 227 1.72 20.76 -0.81
CA ASP A 227 3.17 20.51 -0.74
C ASP A 227 3.44 19.08 -0.26
N THR A 228 3.52 18.15 -1.21
CA THR A 228 3.74 16.73 -0.95
C THR A 228 5.09 16.46 -0.27
N ARG A 229 6.10 17.31 -0.51
CA ARG A 229 7.39 17.22 0.18
C ARG A 229 7.27 17.60 1.65
N ALA A 230 6.49 18.63 1.96
CA ALA A 230 6.22 19.00 3.36
C ALA A 230 5.41 17.91 4.06
N VAL A 231 4.43 17.29 3.39
CA VAL A 231 3.67 16.15 3.92
C VAL A 231 4.60 14.96 4.22
N SER A 232 5.46 14.59 3.28
CA SER A 232 6.43 13.50 3.44
C SER A 232 7.38 13.75 4.61
N ARG A 233 8.00 14.96 4.67
CA ARG A 233 8.86 15.34 5.79
C ARG A 233 8.12 15.25 7.12
N SER A 234 6.93 15.81 7.21
CA SER A 234 6.11 15.84 8.42
C SER A 234 5.80 14.43 8.97
N TYR A 235 5.52 13.47 8.09
CA TYR A 235 5.34 12.07 8.53
C TYR A 235 6.67 11.42 8.91
N GLY A 236 7.73 11.68 8.15
CA GLY A 236 9.08 11.19 8.42
C GLY A 236 9.57 11.63 9.79
N ASP A 237 9.55 12.94 10.07
CA ASP A 237 10.03 13.51 11.32
C ASP A 237 9.31 12.92 12.54
N ARG A 238 7.98 12.79 12.49
CA ARG A 238 7.20 12.23 13.61
C ARG A 238 7.46 10.73 13.79
N ARG A 239 7.55 9.98 12.70
CA ARG A 239 7.86 8.55 12.74
C ARG A 239 9.24 8.30 13.35
N ASP A 240 10.24 9.00 12.85
CA ASP A 240 11.63 8.83 13.27
C ASP A 240 11.80 9.27 14.73
N ALA A 241 11.15 10.37 15.14
CA ALA A 241 11.12 10.79 16.55
C ALA A 241 10.46 9.74 17.45
N LEU A 242 9.34 9.13 17.03
CA LEU A 242 8.68 8.09 17.80
C LEU A 242 9.56 6.81 17.90
N ILE A 243 10.16 6.38 16.80
CA ILE A 243 11.04 5.20 16.79
C ILE A 243 12.26 5.44 17.71
N HIS A 244 12.84 6.62 17.64
CA HIS A 244 13.96 7.00 18.51
C HIS A 244 13.54 6.97 19.99
N ALA A 245 12.44 7.60 20.33
CA ALA A 245 11.92 7.62 21.71
C ALA A 245 11.56 6.22 22.23
N LEU A 246 11.08 5.31 21.37
CA LEU A 246 10.84 3.90 21.71
C LEU A 246 12.17 3.15 21.96
N ALA A 247 13.18 3.37 21.11
CA ALA A 247 14.49 2.74 21.25
C ALA A 247 15.19 3.15 22.56
N GLU A 248 15.09 4.44 22.97
CA GLU A 248 15.61 4.91 24.28
C GLU A 248 14.97 4.18 25.46
N ARG A 249 13.76 3.62 25.28
CA ARG A 249 13.02 2.84 26.30
C ARG A 249 13.18 1.32 26.12
N GLY A 250 14.09 0.89 25.25
CA GLY A 250 14.35 -0.52 24.99
C GLY A 250 13.24 -1.23 24.20
N VAL A 251 12.36 -0.48 23.53
CA VAL A 251 11.29 -1.02 22.69
C VAL A 251 11.75 -1.06 21.24
N SER A 252 11.78 -2.25 20.64
CA SER A 252 12.03 -2.41 19.21
C SER A 252 10.81 -2.01 18.40
N ALA A 253 11.00 -1.21 17.35
CA ALA A 253 9.93 -0.76 16.47
C ALA A 253 10.42 -0.71 15.02
N ARG A 254 9.52 -0.92 14.05
CA ARG A 254 9.80 -0.83 12.62
C ARG A 254 9.00 0.32 12.00
N GLY A 255 9.58 1.01 11.03
CA GLY A 255 8.94 2.13 10.37
C GLY A 255 9.92 2.85 9.44
N ARG A 256 10.32 2.25 8.32
CA ARG A 256 11.27 2.85 7.38
C ARG A 256 10.67 4.05 6.64
N SER A 257 9.37 4.03 6.36
CA SER A 257 8.70 5.06 5.57
C SER A 257 7.21 5.21 5.90
N GLY A 258 6.59 6.26 5.38
CA GLY A 258 5.16 6.51 5.56
C GLY A 258 4.78 6.92 6.98
N MET A 259 3.56 6.59 7.37
CA MET A 259 2.92 7.10 8.58
C MET A 259 2.70 6.04 9.68
N ASN A 260 3.14 4.82 9.49
CA ASN A 260 2.93 3.74 10.44
C ASN A 260 4.23 3.30 11.10
N VAL A 261 4.11 2.90 12.36
CA VAL A 261 5.16 2.26 13.16
C VAL A 261 4.61 0.94 13.67
N TRP A 262 5.31 -0.15 13.44
CA TRP A 262 4.99 -1.48 13.93
C TRP A 262 5.82 -1.82 15.15
N VAL A 263 5.16 -2.19 16.24
CA VAL A 263 5.80 -2.58 17.49
C VAL A 263 5.46 -4.02 17.82
N PRO A 264 6.41 -4.96 17.76
CA PRO A 264 6.21 -6.33 18.24
C PRO A 264 5.89 -6.34 19.74
N VAL A 265 4.90 -7.13 20.13
CA VAL A 265 4.50 -7.29 21.54
C VAL A 265 4.22 -8.76 21.84
N SER A 266 4.37 -9.16 23.12
CA SER A 266 4.10 -10.55 23.54
C SER A 266 2.63 -10.80 23.88
N ASP A 267 1.89 -9.76 24.23
CA ASP A 267 0.46 -9.78 24.57
C ASP A 267 -0.23 -8.59 23.87
N GLU A 268 -0.74 -8.83 22.69
CA GLU A 268 -1.36 -7.81 21.83
C GLU A 268 -2.62 -7.24 22.47
N THR A 269 -3.50 -8.11 22.99
CA THR A 269 -4.76 -7.69 23.58
C THR A 269 -4.53 -6.83 24.81
N GLY A 270 -3.63 -7.26 25.70
CA GLY A 270 -3.26 -6.48 26.86
C GLY A 270 -2.54 -5.18 26.51
N ALA A 271 -1.68 -5.18 25.49
CA ALA A 271 -1.00 -3.95 25.04
C ALA A 271 -1.99 -2.93 24.50
N VAL A 272 -2.93 -3.33 23.65
CA VAL A 272 -3.99 -2.43 23.13
C VAL A 272 -4.86 -1.88 24.27
N ALA A 273 -5.25 -2.74 25.23
CA ALA A 273 -6.07 -2.31 26.38
C ALA A 273 -5.31 -1.30 27.27
N ARG A 274 -4.04 -1.56 27.57
CA ARG A 274 -3.20 -0.64 28.37
C ARG A 274 -2.98 0.70 27.67
N LEU A 275 -2.71 0.68 26.37
CA LEU A 275 -2.58 1.91 25.58
C LEU A 275 -3.88 2.72 25.57
N LEU A 276 -5.02 2.06 25.37
CA LEU A 276 -6.31 2.74 25.40
C LEU A 276 -6.61 3.36 26.77
N HIS A 277 -6.30 2.65 27.87
CA HIS A 277 -6.43 3.18 29.23
C HIS A 277 -5.52 4.40 29.48
N ALA A 278 -4.34 4.42 28.85
CA ALA A 278 -3.44 5.57 28.88
C ALA A 278 -3.84 6.71 27.91
N GLY A 279 -4.98 6.60 27.21
CA GLY A 279 -5.50 7.62 26.30
C GLY A 279 -5.01 7.48 24.86
N TRP A 280 -4.36 6.36 24.48
CA TRP A 280 -3.81 6.13 23.15
C TRP A 280 -4.54 5.02 22.41
N ALA A 281 -5.04 5.32 21.21
CA ALA A 281 -5.62 4.32 20.31
C ALA A 281 -4.54 3.71 19.41
N ALA A 282 -4.25 2.42 19.62
CA ALA A 282 -3.39 1.62 18.75
C ALA A 282 -4.22 0.59 17.98
N ALA A 283 -3.81 0.28 16.76
CA ALA A 283 -4.47 -0.77 16.01
C ALA A 283 -3.89 -2.15 16.38
N PRO A 284 -4.74 -3.14 16.74
CA PRO A 284 -4.29 -4.49 17.05
C PRO A 284 -3.67 -5.15 15.83
N GLY A 285 -2.57 -5.87 16.02
CA GLY A 285 -1.83 -6.55 14.97
C GLY A 285 -2.60 -7.67 14.30
N ALA A 286 -3.54 -8.29 15.00
CA ALA A 286 -4.44 -9.32 14.45
C ALA A 286 -5.17 -8.87 13.16
N ARG A 287 -5.33 -7.56 12.95
CA ARG A 287 -5.90 -7.00 11.72
C ARG A 287 -4.95 -7.03 10.52
N PHE A 288 -3.67 -7.28 10.75
CA PHE A 288 -2.61 -7.13 9.75
C PHE A 288 -1.77 -8.39 9.56
N ARG A 289 -2.06 -9.47 10.27
CA ARG A 289 -1.22 -10.67 10.26
C ARG A 289 -2.01 -11.95 10.02
N LEU A 290 -1.34 -12.92 9.43
CA LEU A 290 -1.79 -14.30 9.29
C LEU A 290 -1.00 -15.22 10.22
N GLU A 291 0.32 -15.30 10.03
CA GLU A 291 1.25 -16.15 10.77
C GLU A 291 2.29 -15.34 11.57
N THR A 292 2.55 -14.09 11.17
CA THR A 292 3.51 -13.22 11.85
C THR A 292 3.21 -13.08 13.35
N PRO A 293 4.24 -13.01 14.22
CA PRO A 293 4.07 -12.78 15.65
C PRO A 293 3.26 -11.51 15.97
N GLN A 294 2.71 -11.49 17.20
CA GLN A 294 1.87 -10.41 17.68
C GLN A 294 2.59 -9.05 17.65
N GLY A 295 1.82 -8.01 17.39
CA GLY A 295 2.30 -6.63 17.36
C GLY A 295 1.17 -5.64 17.44
N VAL A 296 1.51 -4.37 17.55
CA VAL A 296 0.56 -3.25 17.46
C VAL A 296 1.05 -2.26 16.42
N ARG A 297 0.12 -1.65 15.68
CA ARG A 297 0.43 -0.57 14.75
C ARG A 297 0.08 0.77 15.40
N LEU A 298 1.05 1.68 15.38
CA LEU A 298 0.88 3.09 15.73
C LEU A 298 0.85 3.92 14.44
N THR A 299 -0.01 4.93 14.39
CA THR A 299 -0.11 5.85 13.25
C THR A 299 0.33 7.25 13.70
N VAL A 300 1.36 7.80 13.05
CA VAL A 300 1.98 9.08 13.46
C VAL A 300 1.26 10.30 12.92
N SER A 301 0.33 10.15 11.97
CA SER A 301 -0.32 11.28 11.31
C SER A 301 -1.03 12.25 12.26
N PRO A 302 -1.70 11.83 13.36
CA PRO A 302 -2.35 12.75 14.27
C PRO A 302 -1.44 13.29 15.37
N LEU A 303 -0.19 12.79 15.50
CA LEU A 303 0.68 13.15 16.62
C LEU A 303 1.30 14.54 16.45
N SER A 304 1.41 15.26 17.55
CA SER A 304 2.27 16.44 17.69
C SER A 304 3.63 16.05 18.29
N ALA A 305 4.60 16.96 18.27
CA ALA A 305 5.89 16.72 18.93
C ALA A 305 5.75 16.47 20.44
N ALA A 306 4.75 17.09 21.09
CA ALA A 306 4.47 16.91 22.52
C ALA A 306 3.91 15.52 22.86
N ASP A 307 3.33 14.80 21.88
CA ASP A 307 2.74 13.49 22.07
C ASP A 307 3.77 12.36 22.05
N ILE A 308 4.95 12.58 21.45
CA ILE A 308 5.96 11.53 21.18
C ILE A 308 6.45 10.88 22.49
N GLY A 309 6.92 11.69 23.45
CA GLY A 309 7.40 11.17 24.74
C GLY A 309 6.34 10.40 25.51
N PRO A 310 5.18 11.00 25.81
CA PRO A 310 4.08 10.32 26.51
C PRO A 310 3.60 9.04 25.81
N LEU A 311 3.51 9.03 24.48
CA LEU A 311 3.15 7.82 23.72
C LEU A 311 4.24 6.74 23.87
N ALA A 312 5.53 7.10 23.75
CA ALA A 312 6.63 6.15 23.91
C ALA A 312 6.67 5.55 25.33
N ASP A 313 6.41 6.34 26.38
CA ASP A 313 6.28 5.85 27.76
C ASP A 313 5.13 4.84 27.91
N ALA A 314 3.97 5.16 27.35
CA ALA A 314 2.81 4.28 27.37
C ALA A 314 3.06 2.97 26.61
N VAL A 315 3.72 3.04 25.45
CA VAL A 315 4.07 1.84 24.65
C VAL A 315 5.09 0.98 25.40
N ALA A 316 6.12 1.56 26.02
CA ALA A 316 7.10 0.81 26.82
C ALA A 316 6.44 0.08 27.99
N ALA A 317 5.53 0.74 28.70
CA ALA A 317 4.76 0.13 29.77
C ALA A 317 3.81 -0.98 29.26
N ALA A 318 3.30 -0.83 28.05
CA ALA A 318 2.34 -1.76 27.46
C ALA A 318 3.01 -2.97 26.78
N ALA A 319 4.20 -2.83 26.20
CA ALA A 319 4.88 -3.89 25.46
C ALA A 319 5.40 -5.04 26.36
N GLY A 320 5.61 -4.76 27.66
CA GLY A 320 6.26 -5.70 28.58
C GLY A 320 7.77 -5.85 28.32
N PRO A 321 8.49 -6.64 29.11
CA PRO A 321 9.92 -6.85 28.89
C PRO A 321 10.15 -7.53 27.54
N ALA A 322 11.07 -6.97 26.74
CA ALA A 322 11.44 -7.50 25.43
C ALA A 322 11.92 -8.94 25.57
N ARG A 323 11.23 -9.89 24.96
CA ARG A 323 11.81 -11.21 24.70
C ARG A 323 12.78 -11.08 23.52
N PRO A 324 14.05 -11.55 23.68
CA PRO A 324 14.95 -11.55 22.54
C PRO A 324 14.35 -12.41 21.42
N VAL A 325 14.20 -11.83 20.25
CA VAL A 325 13.80 -12.58 19.03
C VAL A 325 15.04 -13.33 18.58
N SER A 326 15.08 -14.64 18.83
CA SER A 326 16.09 -15.51 18.22
C SER A 326 15.63 -15.82 16.80
N TYR A 327 16.34 -15.28 15.83
CA TYR A 327 16.23 -15.74 14.45
C TYR A 327 16.96 -17.09 14.38
N GLY A 328 16.20 -18.18 14.26
CA GLY A 328 16.72 -19.51 13.95
C GLY A 328 16.78 -19.73 12.45
#